data_dddfd8d68e5c25e67841068fe868c95f
#
_entry.id   dddfd8d68e5c25e67841068fe868c95f
#
_cell.length_a   1.000
_cell.length_b   1.000
_cell.length_c   1.000
_cell.angle_alpha   90.00
_cell.angle_beta   90.00
_cell.angle_gamma   90.00
#
_symmetry.space_group_name_H-M   'P 1'
#
loop_
_entity.id
_entity.type
_entity.pdbx_description
1 polymer ?
#
loop_
_entity_poly.entity_id
_entity_poly.type
_entity_poly.pdbx_seq_one_letter_code
_entity_poly.pdbx_strand_id
1 'polypeptide(L)'
;LSFFRFLMPKQTLLVRESLFTIHSLDPETNIPASVLNSPLFFLGKTEDELSIVVPDSVDVPSLDSDEGWRALELLGPLHLSMVGIMAQIGQVLASAKVAIFVVSTFDTDFFLVKDNKLKDAISALKKAGYSVSEDV
;
A
#
# COMPACT_ATOMS: atom_id res chain seq x y z
N LEU A 1 1.88 3.48 31.59
CA LEU A 1 1.64 2.81 30.30
C LEU A 1 1.26 3.79 29.22
N SER A 2 0.25 4.63 29.44
CA SER A 2 -0.10 5.67 28.48
C SER A 2 1.02 6.71 28.34
N PHE A 3 1.71 7.00 29.42
CA PHE A 3 2.90 7.86 29.40
C PHE A 3 3.98 7.27 28.49
N PHE A 4 4.21 5.96 28.60
CA PHE A 4 5.20 5.26 27.78
C PHE A 4 4.83 5.34 26.29
N ARG A 5 3.56 5.22 25.96
CA ARG A 5 3.09 5.31 24.58
C ARG A 5 3.36 6.69 23.98
N PHE A 6 3.30 7.74 24.81
CA PHE A 6 3.63 9.09 24.36
C PHE A 6 5.07 9.26 23.95
N LEU A 7 5.98 8.51 24.59
CA LEU A 7 7.41 8.63 24.34
C LEU A 7 7.87 7.82 23.15
N MET A 8 7.03 6.91 22.62
CA MET A 8 7.39 6.08 21.48
C MET A 8 6.73 6.63 20.22
N PRO A 9 7.54 7.23 19.32
CA PRO A 9 6.98 7.76 18.08
C PRO A 9 6.44 6.63 17.22
N LYS A 10 5.35 6.91 16.54
CA LYS A 10 4.82 5.98 15.56
C LYS A 10 5.57 6.13 14.24
N GLN A 11 5.43 5.14 13.40
CA GLN A 11 6.12 5.11 12.13
C GLN A 11 5.69 6.25 11.21
N THR A 12 6.49 6.45 10.17
CA THR A 12 6.19 7.39 9.10
C THR A 12 5.68 6.62 7.89
N LEU A 13 4.66 7.15 7.24
CA LEU A 13 4.20 6.62 5.97
C LEU A 13 4.55 7.63 4.88
N LEU A 14 5.04 7.12 3.75
CA LEU A 14 5.38 7.92 2.59
C LEU A 14 4.32 7.72 1.51
N VAL A 15 3.69 8.80 1.07
CA VAL A 15 2.75 8.75 -0.05
C VAL A 15 3.55 8.74 -1.34
N ARG A 16 3.46 7.64 -2.08
CA ARG A 16 4.15 7.54 -3.37
C ARG A 16 3.38 8.34 -4.41
N GLU A 17 4.12 8.93 -5.33
CA GLU A 17 3.56 9.88 -6.31
C GLU A 17 2.61 9.24 -7.31
N SER A 18 2.94 8.05 -7.78
CA SER A 18 2.20 7.39 -8.86
C SER A 18 0.80 6.93 -8.44
N LEU A 19 -0.09 6.92 -9.41
CA LEU A 19 -1.34 6.17 -9.30
C LEU A 19 -1.06 4.74 -9.74
N PHE A 20 -1.74 3.79 -9.11
CA PHE A 20 -1.56 2.36 -9.36
C PHE A 20 -2.87 1.73 -9.80
N THR A 21 -2.75 0.70 -10.61
CA THR A 21 -3.86 -0.13 -11.05
C THR A 21 -3.61 -1.55 -10.60
N ILE A 22 -4.65 -2.20 -10.10
CA ILE A 22 -4.63 -3.60 -9.74
C ILE A 22 -5.28 -4.37 -10.87
N HIS A 23 -4.52 -5.29 -11.48
CA HIS A 23 -4.98 -6.10 -12.62
C HIS A 23 -5.19 -7.54 -12.22
N SER A 24 -6.22 -8.15 -12.80
CA SER A 24 -6.47 -9.58 -12.66
C SER A 24 -6.29 -10.25 -14.02
N LEU A 25 -5.46 -11.27 -14.09
CA LEU A 25 -5.13 -11.99 -15.31
C LEU A 25 -5.26 -13.49 -15.10
N ASP A 26 -5.33 -14.21 -16.21
CA ASP A 26 -5.23 -15.67 -16.18
C ASP A 26 -3.89 -16.07 -15.55
N PRO A 27 -3.86 -17.09 -14.69
CA PRO A 27 -2.63 -17.46 -13.96
C PRO A 27 -1.49 -17.93 -14.89
N GLU A 28 -1.80 -18.34 -16.11
CA GLU A 28 -0.78 -18.79 -17.05
C GLU A 28 -0.28 -17.67 -17.96
N THR A 29 -0.75 -16.44 -17.77
CA THR A 29 -0.33 -15.30 -18.58
C THR A 29 1.14 -14.97 -18.35
N ASN A 30 1.87 -14.73 -19.44
CA ASN A 30 3.23 -14.22 -19.35
C ASN A 30 3.22 -12.77 -18.87
N ILE A 31 4.10 -12.47 -17.92
CA ILE A 31 4.18 -11.13 -17.36
C ILE A 31 4.85 -10.22 -18.39
N PRO A 32 4.21 -9.10 -18.78
CA PRO A 32 4.82 -8.17 -19.73
C PRO A 32 6.14 -7.61 -19.23
N ALA A 33 7.10 -7.44 -20.13
CA ALA A 33 8.39 -6.87 -19.77
C ALA A 33 8.26 -5.46 -19.20
N SER A 34 7.27 -4.69 -19.62
CA SER A 34 7.01 -3.35 -19.09
C SER A 34 6.70 -3.37 -17.59
N VAL A 35 6.03 -4.43 -17.12
CA VAL A 35 5.79 -4.62 -15.68
C VAL A 35 7.11 -4.85 -14.96
N LEU A 36 7.91 -5.79 -15.47
CA LEU A 36 9.16 -6.16 -14.83
C LEU A 36 10.18 -5.01 -14.84
N ASN A 37 10.06 -4.08 -15.76
CA ASN A 37 10.94 -2.92 -15.85
C ASN A 37 10.45 -1.73 -15.02
N SER A 38 9.28 -1.83 -14.40
CA SER A 38 8.75 -0.78 -13.52
C SER A 38 9.54 -0.71 -12.22
N PRO A 39 9.78 0.49 -11.68
CA PRO A 39 10.54 0.62 -10.43
C PRO A 39 9.78 0.11 -9.20
N LEU A 40 8.47 0.04 -9.28
CA LEU A 40 7.64 -0.44 -8.17
C LEU A 40 6.44 -1.18 -8.74
N PHE A 41 6.39 -2.48 -8.48
CA PHE A 41 5.26 -3.31 -8.88
C PHE A 41 5.15 -4.49 -7.92
N PHE A 42 4.00 -5.12 -7.90
CA PHE A 42 3.76 -6.30 -7.06
C PHE A 42 3.06 -7.37 -7.88
N LEU A 43 3.44 -8.61 -7.62
CA LEU A 43 2.85 -9.77 -8.26
C LEU A 43 2.32 -10.72 -7.20
N GLY A 44 1.10 -11.20 -7.41
CA GLY A 44 0.54 -12.23 -6.57
C GLY A 44 -0.05 -13.30 -7.47
N LYS A 45 0.42 -14.53 -7.32
CA LYS A 45 -0.07 -15.63 -8.16
C LYS A 45 -0.62 -16.76 -7.32
N THR A 46 -1.78 -17.23 -7.71
CA THR A 46 -2.37 -18.46 -7.18
C THR A 46 -2.69 -19.39 -8.35
N GLU A 47 -3.28 -20.55 -8.07
CA GLU A 47 -3.73 -21.43 -9.13
C GLU A 47 -4.85 -20.80 -9.95
N ASP A 48 -5.57 -19.85 -9.38
CA ASP A 48 -6.78 -19.29 -9.98
C ASP A 48 -6.57 -17.96 -10.66
N GLU A 49 -5.53 -17.20 -10.29
CA GLU A 49 -5.34 -15.87 -10.86
C GLU A 49 -3.89 -15.39 -10.75
N LEU A 50 -3.59 -14.42 -11.58
CA LEU A 50 -2.38 -13.63 -11.48
C LEU A 50 -2.79 -12.18 -11.24
N SER A 51 -2.39 -11.62 -10.10
CA SER A 51 -2.63 -10.20 -9.78
C SER A 51 -1.36 -9.41 -10.06
N ILE A 52 -1.51 -8.28 -10.72
CA ILE A 52 -0.40 -7.36 -11.00
C ILE A 52 -0.80 -5.97 -10.53
N VAL A 53 0.03 -5.39 -9.67
CA VAL A 53 -0.14 -4.01 -9.22
C VAL A 53 1.01 -3.20 -9.81
N VAL A 54 0.69 -2.22 -10.64
CA VAL A 54 1.68 -1.41 -11.37
C VAL A 54 1.21 0.03 -11.46
N PRO A 55 2.12 0.97 -11.73
CA PRO A 55 1.70 2.33 -12.06
C PRO A 55 0.73 2.32 -13.24
N ASP A 56 -0.21 3.26 -13.23
CA ASP A 56 -1.25 3.33 -14.24
C ASP A 56 -0.72 3.62 -15.66
N SER A 57 0.51 4.11 -15.75
CA SER A 57 1.16 4.33 -17.03
C SER A 57 1.60 3.05 -17.74
N VAL A 58 1.61 1.92 -17.02
CA VAL A 58 2.03 0.63 -17.57
C VAL A 58 0.81 -0.10 -18.12
N ASP A 59 0.83 -0.38 -19.42
CA ASP A 59 -0.25 -1.13 -20.07
C ASP A 59 -0.17 -2.61 -19.71
N VAL A 60 -1.29 -3.15 -19.24
CA VAL A 60 -1.41 -4.57 -18.95
C VAL A 60 -2.71 -5.07 -19.55
N PRO A 61 -2.66 -6.05 -20.47
CA PRO A 61 -3.87 -6.60 -21.08
C PRO A 61 -4.57 -7.56 -20.11
N SER A 62 -5.30 -6.99 -19.18
CA SER A 62 -5.92 -7.74 -18.08
C SER A 62 -7.38 -8.13 -18.40
N LEU A 63 -7.86 -9.17 -17.70
CA LEU A 63 -9.27 -9.57 -17.76
C LEU A 63 -10.15 -8.57 -17.04
N ASP A 64 -9.64 -8.03 -15.93
CA ASP A 64 -10.33 -7.04 -15.11
C ASP A 64 -9.29 -6.17 -14.44
N SER A 65 -9.68 -4.96 -14.05
CA SER A 65 -8.76 -4.05 -13.38
C SER A 65 -9.52 -3.08 -12.48
N ASP A 66 -8.79 -2.58 -11.49
CA ASP A 66 -9.29 -1.59 -10.53
C ASP A 66 -8.22 -0.51 -10.42
N GLU A 67 -8.53 0.68 -10.91
CA GLU A 67 -7.57 1.77 -11.00
C GLU A 67 -7.76 2.85 -9.94
N GLY A 68 -6.85 3.82 -9.93
CA GLY A 68 -6.96 4.99 -9.07
C GLY A 68 -6.50 4.76 -7.65
N TRP A 69 -5.49 3.92 -7.44
CA TRP A 69 -4.94 3.65 -6.12
C TRP A 69 -3.68 4.47 -5.87
N ARG A 70 -3.55 4.96 -4.63
CA ARG A 70 -2.34 5.61 -4.15
C ARG A 70 -1.67 4.71 -3.12
N ALA A 71 -0.35 4.66 -3.14
CA ALA A 71 0.40 3.78 -2.24
C ALA A 71 1.00 4.56 -1.08
N LEU A 72 0.74 4.08 0.12
CA LEU A 72 1.33 4.59 1.36
C LEU A 72 2.37 3.56 1.80
N GLU A 73 3.64 3.92 1.71
CA GLU A 73 4.74 3.04 2.08
C GLU A 73 5.09 3.25 3.55
N LEU A 74 5.12 2.18 4.31
CA LEU A 74 5.49 2.23 5.72
C LEU A 74 7.02 2.30 5.82
N LEU A 75 7.53 3.42 6.35
CA LEU A 75 8.96 3.63 6.49
C LEU A 75 9.45 3.14 7.85
N GLY A 76 10.72 2.73 7.87
CA GLY A 76 11.34 2.25 9.09
C GLY A 76 11.55 3.33 10.14
N PRO A 77 12.11 2.93 11.28
CA PRO A 77 12.70 1.60 11.50
C PRO A 77 11.64 0.53 11.76
N LEU A 78 11.75 -0.57 11.04
CA LEU A 78 10.88 -1.72 11.24
C LEU A 78 11.72 -2.91 11.70
N HIS A 79 11.24 -3.59 12.72
CA HIS A 79 11.84 -4.80 13.23
C HIS A 79 10.87 -5.95 13.04
N LEU A 80 11.37 -7.11 12.66
CA LEU A 80 10.53 -8.30 12.50
C LEU A 80 9.82 -8.67 13.80
N SER A 81 10.38 -8.23 14.94
CA SER A 81 9.75 -8.45 16.24
C SER A 81 8.60 -7.50 16.55
N MET A 82 8.36 -6.48 15.73
CA MET A 82 7.25 -5.54 15.93
C MET A 82 5.95 -6.23 15.55
N VAL A 83 5.03 -6.26 16.49
CA VAL A 83 3.77 -6.98 16.34
C VAL A 83 2.62 -5.98 16.21
N GLY A 84 1.71 -6.26 15.29
CA GLY A 84 0.47 -5.51 15.21
C GLY A 84 0.53 -4.16 14.50
N ILE A 85 1.66 -3.81 13.90
CA ILE A 85 1.78 -2.53 13.19
C ILE A 85 0.75 -2.43 12.06
N MET A 86 0.67 -3.47 11.24
CA MET A 86 -0.29 -3.50 10.13
C MET A 86 -1.73 -3.45 10.66
N ALA A 87 -1.99 -4.17 11.75
CA ALA A 87 -3.33 -4.18 12.34
C ALA A 87 -3.70 -2.81 12.90
N GLN A 88 -2.75 -2.10 13.51
CA GLN A 88 -3.00 -0.77 14.06
C GLN A 88 -3.30 0.24 12.95
N ILE A 89 -2.50 0.24 11.89
CA ILE A 89 -2.71 1.14 10.75
C ILE A 89 -4.03 0.79 10.07
N GLY A 90 -4.29 -0.50 9.86
CA GLY A 90 -5.55 -0.95 9.27
C GLY A 90 -6.76 -0.50 10.09
N GLN A 91 -6.66 -0.54 11.41
CA GLN A 91 -7.74 -0.10 12.29
C GLN A 91 -8.00 1.40 12.14
N VAL A 92 -6.94 2.20 12.06
CA VAL A 92 -7.07 3.66 11.86
C VAL A 92 -7.81 3.94 10.55
N LEU A 93 -7.40 3.28 9.48
CA LEU A 93 -7.99 3.49 8.16
C LEU A 93 -9.43 2.96 8.10
N ALA A 94 -9.69 1.82 8.73
CA ALA A 94 -11.05 1.27 8.81
C ALA A 94 -11.98 2.21 9.56
N SER A 95 -11.51 2.80 10.65
CA SER A 95 -12.30 3.75 11.43
C SER A 95 -12.64 5.01 10.64
N ALA A 96 -11.80 5.36 9.67
CA ALA A 96 -12.04 6.49 8.77
C ALA A 96 -12.84 6.07 7.53
N LYS A 97 -13.28 4.80 7.46
CA LYS A 97 -14.04 4.23 6.35
C LYS A 97 -13.25 4.25 5.04
N VAL A 98 -11.95 4.00 5.13
CA VAL A 98 -11.06 3.91 3.99
C VAL A 98 -10.75 2.44 3.73
N ALA A 99 -11.17 1.94 2.57
CA ALA A 99 -10.83 0.59 2.14
C ALA A 99 -9.36 0.54 1.75
N ILE A 100 -8.70 -0.57 2.05
CA ILE A 100 -7.27 -0.73 1.79
C ILE A 100 -7.00 -2.01 1.01
N PHE A 101 -5.92 -1.97 0.23
CA PHE A 101 -5.33 -3.15 -0.40
C PHE A 101 -3.88 -3.18 0.06
N VAL A 102 -3.49 -4.23 0.78
CA VAL A 102 -2.18 -4.29 1.42
C VAL A 102 -1.27 -5.26 0.67
N VAL A 103 -0.07 -4.80 0.36
CA VAL A 103 0.99 -5.65 -0.20
C VAL A 103 2.23 -5.47 0.66
N SER A 104 2.92 -6.57 0.91
CA SER A 104 4.09 -6.58 1.77
C SER A 104 5.31 -7.07 1.03
N THR A 105 6.45 -6.48 1.38
CA THR A 105 7.75 -6.98 0.94
C THR A 105 8.49 -7.54 2.14
N PHE A 106 9.72 -8.00 1.93
CA PHE A 106 10.54 -8.48 3.04
C PHE A 106 10.78 -7.36 4.08
N ASP A 107 10.95 -6.14 3.61
CA ASP A 107 11.35 -5.02 4.46
C ASP A 107 10.20 -4.18 4.98
N THR A 108 9.06 -4.13 4.27
CA THR A 108 8.01 -3.19 4.63
C THR A 108 6.65 -3.58 4.08
N ASP A 109 5.65 -2.75 4.42
CA ASP A 109 4.28 -2.89 3.97
C ASP A 109 3.87 -1.66 3.17
N PHE A 110 3.03 -1.90 2.15
CA PHE A 110 2.40 -0.83 1.38
C PHE A 110 0.90 -0.92 1.56
N PHE A 111 0.29 0.21 1.90
CA PHE A 111 -1.15 0.32 2.04
C PHE A 111 -1.68 1.12 0.88
N LEU A 112 -2.44 0.48 0.00
CA LEU A 112 -3.03 1.18 -1.14
C LEU A 112 -4.43 1.63 -0.79
N VAL A 113 -4.71 2.89 -1.07
CA VAL A 113 -6.02 3.50 -0.84
C VAL A 113 -6.45 4.20 -2.12
N LYS A 114 -7.75 4.33 -2.33
CA LYS A 114 -8.25 5.04 -3.50
C LYS A 114 -7.83 6.50 -3.44
N ASP A 115 -7.50 7.08 -4.57
CA ASP A 115 -7.05 8.47 -4.66
C ASP A 115 -8.06 9.44 -4.04
N ASN A 116 -9.36 9.19 -4.26
CA ASN A 116 -10.41 10.04 -3.70
C ASN A 116 -10.57 9.89 -2.18
N LYS A 117 -9.87 8.94 -1.56
CA LYS A 117 -9.87 8.73 -0.12
C LYS A 117 -8.52 9.09 0.52
N LEU A 118 -7.56 9.54 -0.29
CA LEU A 118 -6.22 9.81 0.22
C LEU A 118 -6.21 10.88 1.32
N LYS A 119 -6.96 11.95 1.15
CA LYS A 119 -7.02 13.01 2.16
C LYS A 119 -7.57 12.51 3.48
N ASP A 120 -8.62 11.71 3.42
CA ASP A 120 -9.21 11.11 4.64
C ASP A 120 -8.22 10.17 5.31
N ALA A 121 -7.49 9.38 4.52
CA ALA A 121 -6.48 8.47 5.04
C ALA A 121 -5.35 9.23 5.74
N ILE A 122 -4.81 10.26 5.10
CA ILE A 122 -3.74 11.08 5.67
C ILE A 122 -4.20 11.75 6.97
N SER A 123 -5.38 12.34 6.97
CA SER A 123 -5.94 13.01 8.14
C SER A 123 -6.07 12.03 9.31
N ALA A 124 -6.63 10.85 9.05
CA ALA A 124 -6.83 9.85 10.09
C ALA A 124 -5.51 9.36 10.66
N LEU A 125 -4.52 9.12 9.81
CA LEU A 125 -3.20 8.66 10.24
C LEU A 125 -2.50 9.71 11.09
N LYS A 126 -2.54 10.97 10.69
CA LYS A 126 -1.93 12.05 11.45
C LYS A 126 -2.60 12.22 12.82
N LYS A 127 -3.92 12.14 12.87
CA LYS A 127 -4.65 12.21 14.14
C LYS A 127 -4.28 11.07 15.09
N ALA A 128 -3.96 9.92 14.53
CA ALA A 128 -3.57 8.74 15.31
C ALA A 128 -2.09 8.79 15.73
N GLY A 129 -1.35 9.81 15.33
CA GLY A 129 0.04 10.01 15.74
C GLY A 129 1.09 9.58 14.73
N TYR A 130 0.67 9.14 13.55
CA TYR A 130 1.63 8.79 12.48
C TYR A 130 2.09 10.04 11.76
N SER A 131 3.34 10.01 11.29
CA SER A 131 3.85 11.03 10.39
C SER A 131 3.57 10.58 8.96
N VAL A 132 3.14 11.52 8.13
CA VAL A 132 2.87 11.21 6.72
C VAL A 132 3.60 12.24 5.87
N SER A 133 4.48 11.77 5.00
CA SER A 133 5.21 12.62 4.07
C SER A 133 4.83 12.24 2.65
N GLU A 134 5.10 13.14 1.70
CA GLU A 134 4.76 12.91 0.32
C GLU A 134 6.02 12.91 -0.53
N ASP A 135 5.99 12.06 -1.57
CA ASP A 135 7.03 12.01 -2.58
C ASP A 135 7.02 13.34 -3.34
N VAL A 136 8.18 13.94 -3.53
CA VAL A 136 8.28 15.25 -4.17
C VAL A 136 9.00 15.12 -5.50
#